data_c41e35bfe20c6781396610d4a01093e7
#
_entry.id   c41e35bfe20c6781396610d4a01093e7
#
_cell.length_a   1.000
_cell.length_b   1.000
_cell.length_c   1.000
_cell.angle_alpha   90.00
_cell.angle_beta   90.00
_cell.angle_gamma   90.00
#
_symmetry.space_group_name_H-M   'P 1'
#
loop_
_entity.id
_entity.type
_entity.pdbx_description
1 polymer ?
#
loop_
_entity_poly.entity_id
_entity_poly.type
_entity_poly.pdbx_seq_one_letter_code
_entity_poly.pdbx_strand_id
1 'polypeptide(L)'
;MSTEVSPATAWSLAFLTQLVSSGIQHLVLSPGSRSQALALAADALSQTDPTGLQVHVCIDERTAGFYGLGLAIHTGVPTVLLCTSGTAPAHYLPALLEAKHSGVPLIAVTADRPVELRGVGANQTTDQVGLFGVGVHASIDTPAPEANNRLFDGAAARASDLFRLAMSGAKGGRPGPVHLNIAFREPL
;
A
#
# COMPACT_ATOMS: atom_id res chain seq x y z
N MET A 1 -27.92 16.29 -0.03
CA MET A 1 -26.62 15.87 -0.59
C MET A 1 -26.51 14.36 -0.34
N SER A 2 -26.47 13.55 -1.38
CA SER A 2 -26.28 12.10 -1.22
C SER A 2 -24.89 11.85 -0.65
N THR A 3 -24.81 11.13 0.45
CA THR A 3 -23.57 10.67 1.07
C THR A 3 -23.03 9.45 0.30
N GLU A 4 -22.90 9.57 -1.00
CA GLU A 4 -22.36 8.50 -1.82
C GLU A 4 -20.86 8.44 -1.58
N VAL A 5 -20.37 7.32 -1.04
CA VAL A 5 -18.96 7.08 -0.75
C VAL A 5 -18.20 7.03 -2.06
N SER A 6 -17.08 7.76 -2.18
CA SER A 6 -16.28 7.76 -3.42
C SER A 6 -15.74 6.36 -3.73
N PRO A 7 -15.55 6.01 -5.02
CA PRO A 7 -14.92 4.75 -5.38
C PRO A 7 -13.53 4.56 -4.76
N ALA A 8 -12.77 5.64 -4.59
CA ALA A 8 -11.47 5.63 -3.93
C ALA A 8 -11.58 5.20 -2.46
N THR A 9 -12.53 5.81 -1.72
CA THR A 9 -12.79 5.46 -0.31
C THR A 9 -13.30 4.03 -0.16
N ALA A 10 -14.28 3.64 -0.99
CA ALA A 10 -14.87 2.29 -0.95
C ALA A 10 -13.82 1.20 -1.24
N TRP A 11 -13.00 1.40 -2.27
CA TRP A 11 -11.90 0.49 -2.62
C TRP A 11 -10.86 0.39 -1.50
N SER A 12 -10.46 1.54 -0.93
CA SER A 12 -9.45 1.60 0.13
C SER A 12 -9.90 0.87 1.38
N LEU A 13 -11.16 1.02 1.78
CA LEU A 13 -11.72 0.34 2.92
C LEU A 13 -11.77 -1.18 2.69
N ALA A 14 -12.28 -1.65 1.54
CA ALA A 14 -12.33 -3.07 1.21
C ALA A 14 -10.94 -3.70 1.13
N PHE A 15 -9.97 -3.00 0.53
CA PHE A 15 -8.58 -3.44 0.43
C PHE A 15 -7.93 -3.63 1.81
N LEU A 16 -8.01 -2.61 2.66
CA LEU A 16 -7.40 -2.66 4.00
C LEU A 16 -8.11 -3.64 4.93
N THR A 17 -9.45 -3.72 4.87
CA THR A 17 -10.22 -4.73 5.61
C THR A 17 -9.75 -6.15 5.28
N GLN A 18 -9.53 -6.44 3.99
CA GLN A 18 -9.04 -7.75 3.58
C GLN A 18 -7.59 -8.00 4.02
N LEU A 19 -6.72 -6.99 3.99
CA LEU A 19 -5.36 -7.14 4.52
C LEU A 19 -5.37 -7.47 6.01
N VAL A 20 -6.17 -6.76 6.80
CA VAL A 20 -6.36 -7.04 8.25
C VAL A 20 -6.89 -8.46 8.45
N SER A 21 -7.91 -8.85 7.70
CA SER A 21 -8.47 -10.22 7.75
C SER A 21 -7.44 -11.29 7.35
N SER A 22 -6.44 -10.94 6.55
CA SER A 22 -5.33 -11.84 6.18
C SER A 22 -4.23 -11.92 7.25
N GLY A 23 -4.28 -11.08 8.29
CA GLY A 23 -3.33 -11.09 9.40
C GLY A 23 -2.39 -9.89 9.48
N ILE A 24 -2.59 -8.84 8.68
CA ILE A 24 -1.83 -7.59 8.82
C ILE A 24 -2.18 -6.94 10.16
N GLN A 25 -1.14 -6.63 10.94
CA GLN A 25 -1.24 -6.00 12.26
C GLN A 25 -0.74 -4.55 12.26
N HIS A 26 0.20 -4.21 11.37
CA HIS A 26 0.86 -2.91 11.36
C HIS A 26 0.81 -2.25 9.99
N LEU A 27 0.49 -0.95 9.99
CA LEU A 27 0.57 -0.06 8.85
C LEU A 27 1.37 1.17 9.23
N VAL A 28 2.46 1.45 8.51
CA VAL A 28 3.26 2.66 8.67
C VAL A 28 2.84 3.65 7.59
N LEU A 29 2.28 4.77 8.01
CA LEU A 29 1.72 5.82 7.15
C LEU A 29 2.67 7.02 7.07
N SER A 30 3.13 7.33 5.87
CA SER A 30 3.69 8.64 5.55
C SER A 30 2.60 9.46 4.84
N PRO A 31 2.06 10.52 5.53
CA PRO A 31 0.85 11.20 5.07
C PRO A 31 1.08 12.03 3.82
N GLY A 32 0.06 12.08 2.96
CA GLY A 32 0.04 12.92 1.77
C GLY A 32 -1.33 12.93 1.10
N SER A 33 -1.60 13.95 0.30
CA SER A 33 -2.93 14.18 -0.28
C SER A 33 -3.41 13.00 -1.14
N ARG A 34 -2.57 12.46 -2.03
CA ARG A 34 -2.99 11.37 -2.94
C ARG A 34 -3.30 10.05 -2.22
N SER A 35 -2.75 9.83 -1.04
CA SER A 35 -3.03 8.65 -0.20
C SER A 35 -4.18 8.85 0.79
N GLN A 36 -4.93 9.95 0.71
CA GLN A 36 -5.96 10.31 1.68
C GLN A 36 -7.02 9.22 1.88
N ALA A 37 -7.54 8.64 0.81
CA ALA A 37 -8.56 7.60 0.90
C ALA A 37 -8.05 6.37 1.69
N LEU A 38 -6.82 5.93 1.45
CA LEU A 38 -6.18 4.84 2.20
C LEU A 38 -5.89 5.23 3.64
N ALA A 39 -5.44 6.47 3.89
CA ALA A 39 -5.13 6.94 5.24
C ALA A 39 -6.38 7.00 6.12
N LEU A 40 -7.49 7.54 5.60
CA LEU A 40 -8.76 7.61 6.31
C LEU A 40 -9.37 6.20 6.56
N ALA A 41 -9.24 5.31 5.58
CA ALA A 41 -9.67 3.92 5.77
C ALA A 41 -8.84 3.19 6.84
N ALA A 42 -7.52 3.42 6.88
CA ALA A 42 -6.65 2.86 7.92
C ALA A 42 -7.00 3.38 9.31
N ASP A 43 -7.24 4.70 9.43
CA ASP A 43 -7.67 5.32 10.69
C ASP A 43 -9.00 4.73 11.17
N ALA A 44 -10.01 4.65 10.30
CA ALA A 44 -11.31 4.10 10.63
C ALA A 44 -11.21 2.63 11.13
N LEU A 45 -10.40 1.80 10.49
CA LEU A 45 -10.19 0.41 10.90
C LEU A 45 -9.47 0.31 12.24
N SER A 46 -8.47 1.16 12.48
CA SER A 46 -7.72 1.17 13.75
C SER A 46 -8.59 1.56 14.95
N GLN A 47 -9.60 2.41 14.74
CA GLN A 47 -10.55 2.82 15.78
C GLN A 47 -11.63 1.77 16.07
N THR A 48 -11.95 0.93 15.07
CA THR A 48 -13.01 -0.08 15.21
C THR A 48 -12.56 -1.26 16.09
N ASP A 49 -11.31 -1.67 15.97
CA ASP A 49 -10.70 -2.73 16.78
C ASP A 49 -9.29 -2.31 17.23
N PRO A 50 -9.13 -1.82 18.46
CA PRO A 50 -7.84 -1.40 19.00
C PRO A 50 -6.79 -2.53 19.09
N THR A 51 -7.21 -3.79 19.03
CA THR A 51 -6.31 -4.96 19.01
C THR A 51 -5.99 -5.42 17.58
N GLY A 52 -6.66 -4.86 16.59
CA GLY A 52 -6.52 -5.17 15.18
C GLY A 52 -5.37 -4.39 14.52
N LEU A 53 -5.71 -3.48 13.60
CA LEU A 53 -4.72 -2.71 12.85
C LEU A 53 -4.12 -1.58 13.72
N GLN A 54 -2.81 -1.58 13.88
CA GLN A 54 -2.05 -0.49 14.50
C GLN A 54 -1.47 0.42 13.39
N VAL A 55 -1.87 1.69 13.40
CA VAL A 55 -1.37 2.70 12.46
C VAL A 55 -0.26 3.52 13.11
N HIS A 56 0.91 3.52 12.48
CA HIS A 56 2.09 4.27 12.90
C HIS A 56 2.34 5.41 11.91
N VAL A 57 2.20 6.66 12.37
CA VAL A 57 2.47 7.82 11.51
C VAL A 57 3.96 8.15 11.55
N CYS A 58 4.59 8.15 10.38
CA CYS A 58 6.00 8.49 10.20
C CYS A 58 6.16 9.45 9.01
N ILE A 59 6.57 10.69 9.27
CA ILE A 59 6.62 11.76 8.27
C ILE A 59 7.67 11.50 7.19
N ASP A 60 8.83 10.95 7.56
CA ASP A 60 9.92 10.65 6.63
C ASP A 60 9.79 9.20 6.12
N GLU A 61 9.63 9.04 4.82
CA GLU A 61 9.39 7.73 4.19
C GLU A 61 10.58 6.78 4.32
N ARG A 62 11.81 7.27 4.32
CA ARG A 62 12.99 6.43 4.53
C ARG A 62 12.98 5.84 5.93
N THR A 63 12.68 6.65 6.93
CA THR A 63 12.49 6.20 8.31
C THR A 63 11.33 5.23 8.43
N ALA A 64 10.20 5.54 7.78
CA ALA A 64 9.02 4.67 7.73
C ALA A 64 9.35 3.29 7.17
N GLY A 65 10.14 3.22 6.10
CA GLY A 65 10.58 1.96 5.49
C GLY A 65 11.32 1.05 6.47
N PHE A 66 12.32 1.59 7.18
CA PHE A 66 13.09 0.81 8.15
C PHE A 66 12.32 0.53 9.45
N TYR A 67 11.44 1.43 9.87
CA TYR A 67 10.55 1.19 10.99
C TYR A 67 9.61 0.01 10.70
N GLY A 68 8.98 0.00 9.52
CA GLY A 68 8.13 -1.12 9.08
C GLY A 68 8.90 -2.42 8.89
N LEU A 69 10.14 -2.37 8.42
CA LEU A 69 11.04 -3.53 8.36
C LEU A 69 11.24 -4.14 9.75
N GLY A 70 11.51 -3.29 10.77
CA GLY A 70 11.67 -3.75 12.15
C GLY A 70 10.41 -4.41 12.71
N LEU A 71 9.23 -3.84 12.44
CA LEU A 71 7.95 -4.43 12.84
C LEU A 71 7.73 -5.80 12.18
N ALA A 72 8.00 -5.93 10.88
CA ALA A 72 7.85 -7.19 10.16
C ALA A 72 8.83 -8.27 10.63
N ILE A 73 10.06 -7.89 10.99
CA ILE A 73 11.03 -8.82 11.62
C ILE A 73 10.50 -9.32 12.96
N HIS A 74 9.95 -8.41 13.78
CA HIS A 74 9.47 -8.75 15.12
C HIS A 74 8.25 -9.66 15.09
N THR A 75 7.28 -9.37 14.20
CA THR A 75 5.99 -10.08 14.16
C THR A 75 6.00 -11.32 13.26
N GLY A 76 6.90 -11.39 12.29
CA GLY A 76 6.91 -12.44 11.28
C GLY A 76 5.80 -12.33 10.22
N VAL A 77 4.96 -11.28 10.29
CA VAL A 77 3.90 -11.00 9.31
C VAL A 77 4.22 -9.73 8.53
N PRO A 78 3.65 -9.54 7.31
CA PRO A 78 3.94 -8.35 6.53
C PRO A 78 3.48 -7.07 7.23
N THR A 79 4.33 -6.04 7.22
CA THR A 79 3.95 -4.68 7.56
C THR A 79 3.62 -3.91 6.28
N VAL A 80 2.55 -3.13 6.30
CA VAL A 80 2.19 -2.23 5.20
C VAL A 80 2.94 -0.92 5.34
N LEU A 81 3.63 -0.50 4.27
CA LEU A 81 4.22 0.83 4.12
C LEU A 81 3.33 1.63 3.17
N LEU A 82 2.73 2.70 3.64
CA LEU A 82 1.79 3.51 2.86
C LEU A 82 2.32 4.93 2.69
N CYS A 83 2.46 5.39 1.44
CA CYS A 83 2.81 6.78 1.14
C CYS A 83 2.02 7.35 -0.05
N THR A 84 2.19 8.65 -0.24
CA THR A 84 1.65 9.43 -1.34
C THR A 84 2.44 9.22 -2.65
N SER A 85 2.17 10.02 -3.67
CA SER A 85 2.81 9.98 -4.99
C SER A 85 4.07 10.86 -5.09
N GLY A 86 4.73 10.81 -6.22
CA GLY A 86 5.92 11.60 -6.54
C GLY A 86 7.20 10.89 -6.09
N THR A 87 8.11 11.61 -5.44
CA THR A 87 9.39 11.04 -4.98
C THR A 87 9.29 10.29 -3.65
N ALA A 88 8.21 10.44 -2.90
CA ALA A 88 7.96 9.75 -1.64
C ALA A 88 8.21 8.23 -1.71
N PRO A 89 7.66 7.49 -2.68
CA PRO A 89 7.89 6.05 -2.81
C PRO A 89 9.37 5.67 -2.91
N ALA A 90 10.18 6.47 -3.63
CA ALA A 90 11.59 6.14 -3.86
C ALA A 90 12.40 5.97 -2.57
N HIS A 91 11.98 6.60 -1.49
CA HIS A 91 12.63 6.51 -0.18
C HIS A 91 12.44 5.15 0.50
N TYR A 92 11.50 4.33 0.07
CA TYR A 92 11.33 2.97 0.59
C TYR A 92 12.37 1.97 0.04
N LEU A 93 13.00 2.27 -1.10
CA LEU A 93 13.88 1.32 -1.79
C LEU A 93 14.98 0.71 -0.91
N PRO A 94 15.71 1.45 -0.06
CA PRO A 94 16.72 0.86 0.80
C PRO A 94 16.17 -0.21 1.75
N ALA A 95 15.03 0.06 2.39
CA ALA A 95 14.38 -0.89 3.29
C ALA A 95 13.80 -2.11 2.55
N LEU A 96 13.27 -1.92 1.34
CA LEU A 96 12.78 -3.02 0.50
C LEU A 96 13.92 -3.93 0.03
N LEU A 97 15.09 -3.38 -0.32
CA LEU A 97 16.26 -4.18 -0.66
C LEU A 97 16.71 -5.02 0.53
N GLU A 98 16.80 -4.43 1.72
CA GLU A 98 17.13 -5.14 2.94
C GLU A 98 16.12 -6.23 3.26
N ALA A 99 14.81 -5.93 3.20
CA ALA A 99 13.74 -6.89 3.37
C ALA A 99 13.85 -8.08 2.40
N LYS A 100 14.15 -7.80 1.12
CA LYS A 100 14.31 -8.83 0.11
C LYS A 100 15.48 -9.76 0.39
N HIS A 101 16.64 -9.21 0.72
CA HIS A 101 17.84 -10.02 0.99
C HIS A 101 17.71 -10.80 2.30
N SER A 102 17.04 -10.25 3.30
CA SER A 102 16.80 -10.89 4.59
C SER A 102 15.58 -11.81 4.62
N GLY A 103 14.73 -11.83 3.57
CA GLY A 103 13.51 -12.64 3.53
C GLY A 103 12.42 -12.14 4.46
N VAL A 104 12.33 -10.82 4.65
CA VAL A 104 11.33 -10.18 5.51
C VAL A 104 10.15 -9.72 4.67
N PRO A 105 8.90 -10.10 5.01
CA PRO A 105 7.74 -9.70 4.25
C PRO A 105 7.37 -8.24 4.47
N LEU A 106 7.23 -7.46 3.40
CA LEU A 106 6.73 -6.09 3.40
C LEU A 106 5.73 -5.87 2.26
N ILE A 107 4.75 -5.00 2.46
CA ILE A 107 3.81 -4.58 1.42
C ILE A 107 3.92 -3.07 1.26
N ALA A 108 4.64 -2.60 0.22
CA ALA A 108 4.66 -1.19 -0.14
C ALA A 108 3.40 -0.84 -0.95
N VAL A 109 2.60 0.09 -0.44
CA VAL A 109 1.41 0.64 -1.10
C VAL A 109 1.67 2.10 -1.41
N THR A 110 1.78 2.43 -2.69
CA THR A 110 2.07 3.78 -3.15
C THR A 110 0.87 4.35 -3.91
N ALA A 111 0.33 5.45 -3.42
CA ALA A 111 -0.72 6.16 -4.15
C ALA A 111 -0.11 6.90 -5.35
N ASP A 112 -0.83 6.90 -6.48
CA ASP A 112 -0.35 7.50 -7.71
C ASP A 112 -1.42 8.36 -8.40
N ARG A 113 -0.98 9.16 -9.37
CA ARG A 113 -1.85 9.88 -10.29
C ARG A 113 -2.49 8.90 -11.27
N PRO A 114 -3.75 9.15 -11.70
CA PRO A 114 -4.37 8.36 -12.76
C PRO A 114 -3.63 8.57 -14.09
N VAL A 115 -3.81 7.63 -15.02
CA VAL A 115 -3.03 7.56 -16.26
C VAL A 115 -3.04 8.85 -17.08
N GLU A 116 -4.15 9.59 -17.06
CA GLU A 116 -4.32 10.87 -17.75
C GLU A 116 -3.45 12.01 -17.21
N LEU A 117 -2.91 11.84 -16.01
CA LEU A 117 -2.01 12.82 -15.36
C LEU A 117 -0.54 12.35 -15.35
N ARG A 118 -0.23 11.18 -15.90
CA ARG A 118 1.14 10.68 -16.00
C ARG A 118 1.81 11.22 -17.26
N GLY A 119 3.08 11.64 -17.16
CA GLY A 119 3.87 12.12 -18.31
C GLY A 119 3.50 13.49 -18.86
N VAL A 120 2.60 14.23 -18.23
CA VAL A 120 2.12 15.55 -18.67
C VAL A 120 2.61 16.73 -17.82
N GLY A 121 3.58 16.48 -16.93
CA GLY A 121 4.09 17.51 -16.01
C GLY A 121 3.17 17.85 -14.85
N ALA A 122 2.24 16.97 -14.50
CA ALA A 122 1.36 17.17 -13.36
C ALA A 122 2.17 17.24 -12.04
N ASN A 123 1.70 18.09 -11.11
CA ASN A 123 2.40 18.30 -9.84
C ASN A 123 2.54 17.00 -9.05
N GLN A 124 3.72 16.80 -8.42
CA GLN A 124 4.04 15.65 -7.55
C GLN A 124 3.77 14.32 -8.25
N THR A 125 4.22 14.20 -9.50
CA THR A 125 4.07 13.02 -10.34
C THR A 125 5.44 12.56 -10.83
N THR A 126 5.69 11.26 -10.76
CA THR A 126 6.87 10.61 -11.32
C THR A 126 6.47 9.26 -11.92
N ASP A 127 7.39 8.58 -12.58
CA ASP A 127 7.14 7.22 -13.07
C ASP A 127 7.27 6.23 -11.90
N GLN A 128 6.10 5.82 -11.36
CA GLN A 128 6.02 4.93 -10.20
C GLN A 128 5.82 3.47 -10.60
N VAL A 129 5.41 3.21 -11.83
CA VAL A 129 5.18 1.83 -12.30
C VAL A 129 6.49 1.06 -12.33
N GLY A 130 6.58 0.00 -11.51
CA GLY A 130 7.80 -0.79 -11.41
C GLY A 130 8.99 -0.08 -10.76
N LEU A 131 8.76 1.02 -10.04
CA LEU A 131 9.80 1.87 -9.43
C LEU A 131 10.85 1.10 -8.62
N PHE A 132 10.45 0.06 -7.92
CA PHE A 132 11.35 -0.71 -7.06
C PHE A 132 12.11 -1.84 -7.79
N GLY A 133 11.78 -2.13 -9.05
CA GLY A 133 12.50 -3.09 -9.90
C GLY A 133 12.88 -4.37 -9.17
N VAL A 134 14.18 -4.62 -9.08
CA VAL A 134 14.72 -5.80 -8.39
C VAL A 134 14.54 -5.78 -6.88
N GLY A 135 14.13 -4.68 -6.29
CA GLY A 135 13.93 -4.54 -4.84
C GLY A 135 12.69 -5.27 -4.29
N VAL A 136 11.79 -5.75 -5.14
CA VAL A 136 10.56 -6.44 -4.74
C VAL A 136 10.41 -7.79 -5.45
N HIS A 137 9.58 -8.67 -4.90
CA HIS A 137 9.23 -9.95 -5.55
C HIS A 137 8.21 -9.77 -6.68
N ALA A 138 7.30 -8.84 -6.49
CA ALA A 138 6.27 -8.49 -7.46
C ALA A 138 5.90 -7.00 -7.34
N SER A 139 5.59 -6.38 -8.48
CA SER A 139 5.01 -5.03 -8.54
C SER A 139 3.72 -5.10 -9.34
N ILE A 140 2.67 -4.51 -8.80
CA ILE A 140 1.33 -4.50 -9.39
C ILE A 140 0.91 -3.04 -9.55
N ASP A 141 0.59 -2.64 -10.79
CA ASP A 141 -0.04 -1.34 -11.06
C ASP A 141 -1.56 -1.52 -11.16
N THR A 142 -2.31 -0.71 -10.44
CA THR A 142 -3.77 -0.77 -10.39
C THR A 142 -4.36 0.57 -10.82
N PRO A 143 -5.27 0.57 -11.80
CA PRO A 143 -5.92 1.80 -12.25
C PRO A 143 -6.78 2.40 -11.13
N ALA A 144 -7.16 3.68 -11.33
CA ALA A 144 -8.07 4.34 -10.40
C ALA A 144 -9.39 3.58 -10.28
N PRO A 145 -9.87 3.35 -9.05
CA PRO A 145 -11.14 2.66 -8.83
C PRO A 145 -12.31 3.39 -9.49
N GLU A 146 -13.23 2.61 -10.06
CA GLU A 146 -14.46 3.09 -10.66
C GLU A 146 -15.66 2.40 -9.99
N ALA A 147 -16.79 3.11 -9.90
CA ALA A 147 -18.02 2.56 -9.35
C ALA A 147 -18.58 1.46 -10.27
N ASN A 148 -18.28 0.22 -9.95
CA ASN A 148 -18.80 -0.95 -10.67
C ASN A 148 -18.95 -2.14 -9.71
N ASN A 149 -19.65 -3.19 -10.18
CA ASN A 149 -19.98 -4.38 -9.37
C ASN A 149 -18.75 -5.21 -8.92
N ARG A 150 -17.56 -4.94 -9.43
CA ARG A 150 -16.31 -5.66 -9.08
C ARG A 150 -15.38 -4.87 -8.17
N LEU A 151 -15.79 -3.66 -7.76
CA LEU A 151 -14.91 -2.77 -7.00
C LEU A 151 -14.43 -3.43 -5.70
N PHE A 152 -15.34 -3.97 -4.92
CA PHE A 152 -15.03 -4.61 -3.63
C PHE A 152 -14.27 -5.93 -3.81
N ASP A 153 -14.76 -6.79 -4.69
CA ASP A 153 -14.12 -8.09 -4.97
C ASP A 153 -12.72 -7.91 -5.55
N GLY A 154 -12.55 -6.92 -6.42
CA GLY A 154 -11.24 -6.58 -6.98
C GLY A 154 -10.25 -6.07 -5.94
N ALA A 155 -10.70 -5.24 -4.99
CA ALA A 155 -9.88 -4.74 -3.89
C ALA A 155 -9.45 -5.87 -2.95
N ALA A 156 -10.40 -6.72 -2.53
CA ALA A 156 -10.15 -7.85 -1.64
C ALA A 156 -9.22 -8.90 -2.29
N ALA A 157 -9.44 -9.24 -3.56
CA ALA A 157 -8.57 -10.14 -4.30
C ALA A 157 -7.13 -9.62 -4.37
N ARG A 158 -6.97 -8.32 -4.64
CA ARG A 158 -5.65 -7.68 -4.69
C ARG A 158 -4.93 -7.73 -3.36
N ALA A 159 -5.64 -7.47 -2.26
CA ALA A 159 -5.11 -7.55 -0.90
C ALA A 159 -4.62 -8.97 -0.56
N SER A 160 -5.46 -9.98 -0.85
CA SER A 160 -5.12 -11.40 -0.63
C SER A 160 -3.90 -11.84 -1.44
N ASP A 161 -3.81 -11.42 -2.71
CA ASP A 161 -2.66 -11.71 -3.57
C ASP A 161 -1.37 -11.10 -3.05
N LEU A 162 -1.40 -9.84 -2.62
CA LEU A 162 -0.24 -9.15 -2.05
C LEU A 162 0.24 -9.82 -0.76
N PHE A 163 -0.68 -10.15 0.15
CA PHE A 163 -0.34 -10.87 1.38
C PHE A 163 0.33 -12.22 1.06
N ARG A 164 -0.29 -13.02 0.21
CA ARG A 164 0.25 -14.31 -0.21
C ARG A 164 1.63 -14.18 -0.86
N LEU A 165 1.81 -13.20 -1.76
CA LEU A 165 3.07 -12.95 -2.44
C LEU A 165 4.18 -12.48 -1.48
N ALA A 166 3.83 -11.66 -0.48
CA ALA A 166 4.78 -11.21 0.53
C ALA A 166 5.25 -12.37 1.42
N MET A 167 4.34 -13.30 1.76
CA MET A 167 4.64 -14.44 2.63
C MET A 167 5.37 -15.59 1.94
N SER A 168 5.13 -15.81 0.64
CA SER A 168 5.63 -17.00 -0.06
C SER A 168 6.44 -16.71 -1.33
N GLY A 169 6.59 -15.43 -1.71
CA GLY A 169 7.21 -15.06 -2.98
C GLY A 169 6.37 -15.47 -4.20
N ALA A 170 6.77 -15.01 -5.39
CA ALA A 170 6.00 -15.20 -6.62
C ALA A 170 5.94 -16.66 -7.11
N LYS A 171 6.88 -17.52 -6.71
CA LYS A 171 7.01 -18.92 -7.16
C LYS A 171 7.12 -19.91 -5.99
N GLY A 172 6.50 -19.61 -4.85
CA GLY A 172 6.64 -20.45 -3.64
C GLY A 172 8.04 -20.41 -3.04
N GLY A 173 8.71 -19.27 -3.14
CA GLY A 173 10.02 -19.02 -2.57
C GLY A 173 9.94 -18.57 -1.10
N ARG A 174 10.87 -17.72 -0.72
CA ARG A 174 10.95 -17.15 0.65
C ARG A 174 10.10 -15.88 0.76
N PRO A 175 9.69 -15.48 1.97
CA PRO A 175 9.06 -14.18 2.22
C PRO A 175 9.90 -13.02 1.68
N GLY A 176 9.24 -11.90 1.41
CA GLY A 176 9.93 -10.70 0.95
C GLY A 176 8.96 -9.59 0.54
N PRO A 177 9.49 -8.45 0.11
CA PRO A 177 8.68 -7.28 -0.18
C PRO A 177 7.93 -7.41 -1.51
N VAL A 178 6.74 -6.82 -1.53
CA VAL A 178 5.90 -6.65 -2.73
C VAL A 178 5.43 -5.20 -2.83
N HIS A 179 5.06 -4.78 -4.02
CA HIS A 179 4.63 -3.41 -4.31
C HIS A 179 3.25 -3.38 -4.96
N LEU A 180 2.38 -2.53 -4.45
CA LEU A 180 1.16 -2.07 -5.09
C LEU A 180 1.28 -0.59 -5.41
N ASN A 181 1.27 -0.23 -6.68
CA ASN A 181 1.04 1.13 -7.14
C ASN A 181 -0.45 1.28 -7.46
N ILE A 182 -1.15 2.17 -6.78
CA ILE A 182 -2.60 2.38 -6.96
C ILE A 182 -2.89 3.82 -7.36
N ALA A 183 -3.49 4.00 -8.52
CA ALA A 183 -3.93 5.31 -8.95
C ALA A 183 -5.22 5.73 -8.24
N PHE A 184 -5.33 7.01 -7.91
CA PHE A 184 -6.56 7.60 -7.40
C PHE A 184 -6.93 8.85 -8.19
N ARG A 185 -8.22 8.95 -8.51
CA ARG A 185 -8.85 10.09 -9.18
C ARG A 185 -9.71 10.87 -8.17
N GLU A 186 -9.75 12.18 -8.30
CA GLU A 186 -10.67 13.01 -7.49
C GLU A 186 -12.15 12.67 -7.82
N PRO A 187 -13.05 12.72 -6.82
CA PRO A 187 -12.81 12.95 -5.40
C PRO A 187 -12.21 11.74 -4.68
N LEU A 188 -11.34 12.01 -3.70
CA LEU A 188 -10.66 10.99 -2.90
C LEU A 188 -11.50 10.49 -1.74
#